data_68e00ed351f056fc30c74e66732bbf85
#
_entry.id   68e00ed351f056fc30c74e66732bbf85
#
_cell.length_a   1.000
_cell.length_b   1.000
_cell.length_c   1.000
_cell.angle_alpha   90.00
_cell.angle_beta   90.00
_cell.angle_gamma   90.00
#
_symmetry.space_group_name_H-M   'P 1'
#
loop_
_entity.id
_entity.type
_entity.pdbx_description
1 polymer ?
#
loop_
_entity_poly.entity_id
_entity_poly.type
_entity_poly.pdbx_seq_one_letter_code
_entity_poly.pdbx_strand_id
1 'polypeptide(L)'
;MIQLIALDLDGTTLTGDNVISERNRNALLEAMAQGVLVVPATGRTFEKMPSCIRELPGIQYAICSNGAAVYDVRADRNIYENLMPYETVAEMLRFGDEYKCFPEVYLKGRSYCRLSQLDLVMEYPRLSDYAAHVKSTRLPVESLRRFVLDAGCGVEKVNLWPKRREDFPVMWGQLLENQAVSITSSGFGNIEINAHGCDKGDGLLHLCEYLTISRENVMAAGDNLNDGPMLRFAGESVAMGCLLYTSPSPRDR
;
A
#
# COMPACT_ATOMS: atom_id res chain seq x y z
N MET A 1 -4.38 -26.85 5.61
CA MET A 1 -4.92 -26.05 6.76
C MET A 1 -4.35 -24.65 6.65
N ILE A 2 -5.17 -23.61 6.78
CA ILE A 2 -4.69 -22.22 6.71
C ILE A 2 -3.77 -21.90 7.88
N GLN A 3 -2.60 -21.36 7.58
CA GLN A 3 -1.57 -20.96 8.54
C GLN A 3 -1.36 -19.42 8.56
N LEU A 4 -1.71 -18.74 7.45
CA LEU A 4 -1.57 -17.30 7.31
C LEU A 4 -2.80 -16.72 6.61
N ILE A 5 -3.30 -15.60 7.13
CA ILE A 5 -4.38 -14.81 6.53
C ILE A 5 -3.83 -13.42 6.23
N ALA A 6 -3.70 -13.05 4.95
CA ALA A 6 -3.34 -11.72 4.51
C ALA A 6 -4.61 -10.88 4.25
N LEU A 7 -4.73 -9.74 4.89
CA LEU A 7 -5.93 -8.92 4.86
C LEU A 7 -5.62 -7.50 4.39
N ASP A 8 -6.30 -7.05 3.35
CA ASP A 8 -6.37 -5.62 3.09
C ASP A 8 -7.12 -4.90 4.21
N LEU A 9 -6.86 -3.61 4.38
CA LEU A 9 -7.44 -2.79 5.44
C LEU A 9 -8.64 -1.97 4.95
N ASP A 10 -8.41 -1.09 3.98
CA ASP A 10 -9.37 -0.06 3.57
C ASP A 10 -10.43 -0.64 2.63
N GLY A 11 -11.66 -0.80 3.08
CA GLY A 11 -12.75 -1.44 2.32
C GLY A 11 -12.91 -2.94 2.59
N THR A 12 -11.95 -3.57 3.26
CA THR A 12 -11.97 -5.01 3.57
C THR A 12 -12.10 -5.25 5.08
N THR A 13 -11.09 -4.90 5.86
CA THR A 13 -11.06 -5.17 7.31
C THR A 13 -11.65 -4.03 8.13
N LEU A 14 -11.43 -2.79 7.66
CA LEU A 14 -11.87 -1.56 8.33
C LEU A 14 -13.22 -1.08 7.79
N THR A 15 -13.97 -0.42 8.64
CA THR A 15 -15.14 0.39 8.26
C THR A 15 -14.70 1.73 7.66
N GLY A 16 -15.65 2.48 7.07
CA GLY A 16 -15.39 3.82 6.54
C GLY A 16 -14.79 4.82 7.56
N ASP A 17 -14.99 4.56 8.86
CA ASP A 17 -14.42 5.38 9.95
C ASP A 17 -13.02 4.95 10.39
N ASN A 18 -12.34 4.11 9.62
CA ASN A 18 -11.02 3.53 9.94
C ASN A 18 -10.97 2.76 11.26
N VAL A 19 -12.06 2.10 11.64
CA VAL A 19 -12.13 1.23 12.80
C VAL A 19 -12.44 -0.21 12.38
N ILE A 20 -11.98 -1.17 13.17
CA ILE A 20 -12.36 -2.56 13.00
C ILE A 20 -13.68 -2.83 13.72
N SER A 21 -14.64 -3.51 13.07
CA SER A 21 -15.86 -3.93 13.72
C SER A 21 -15.57 -4.95 14.84
N GLU A 22 -16.39 -4.99 15.88
CA GLU A 22 -16.25 -5.95 16.96
C GLU A 22 -16.28 -7.40 16.44
N ARG A 23 -17.16 -7.67 15.47
CA ARG A 23 -17.25 -8.98 14.81
C ARG A 23 -15.95 -9.37 14.12
N ASN A 24 -15.38 -8.48 13.31
CA ASN A 24 -14.10 -8.73 12.62
C ASN A 24 -12.97 -8.90 13.63
N ARG A 25 -12.90 -8.01 14.63
CA ARG A 25 -11.89 -8.07 15.68
C ARG A 25 -11.91 -9.43 16.40
N ASN A 26 -13.08 -9.90 16.81
CA ASN A 26 -13.22 -11.18 17.52
C ASN A 26 -12.84 -12.36 16.62
N ALA A 27 -13.23 -12.37 15.35
CA ALA A 27 -12.84 -13.40 14.39
C ALA A 27 -11.32 -13.46 14.18
N LEU A 28 -10.64 -12.31 14.09
CA LEU A 28 -9.18 -12.27 13.96
C LEU A 28 -8.48 -12.78 15.22
N LEU A 29 -8.96 -12.39 16.40
CA LEU A 29 -8.42 -12.88 17.67
C LEU A 29 -8.60 -14.40 17.82
N GLU A 30 -9.75 -14.93 17.40
CA GLU A 30 -10.01 -16.37 17.40
C GLU A 30 -9.08 -17.12 16.45
N ALA A 31 -8.88 -16.62 15.23
CA ALA A 31 -7.92 -17.20 14.28
C ALA A 31 -6.50 -17.22 14.85
N MET A 32 -6.06 -16.12 15.45
CA MET A 32 -4.73 -16.03 16.08
C MET A 32 -4.60 -16.97 17.29
N ALA A 33 -5.67 -17.14 18.07
CA ALA A 33 -5.69 -18.10 19.18
C ALA A 33 -5.55 -19.56 18.72
N GLN A 34 -5.92 -19.86 17.46
CA GLN A 34 -5.72 -21.16 16.81
C GLN A 34 -4.35 -21.31 16.15
N GLY A 35 -3.46 -20.30 16.30
CA GLY A 35 -2.11 -20.31 15.75
C GLY A 35 -2.02 -19.81 14.30
N VAL A 36 -3.09 -19.23 13.74
CA VAL A 36 -3.06 -18.62 12.39
C VAL A 36 -2.43 -17.24 12.47
N LEU A 37 -1.46 -16.97 11.60
CA LEU A 37 -0.87 -15.64 11.46
C LEU A 37 -1.83 -14.72 10.71
N VAL A 38 -2.22 -13.62 11.33
CA VAL A 38 -3.00 -12.55 10.69
C VAL A 38 -2.05 -11.43 10.30
N VAL A 39 -2.01 -11.10 9.00
CA VAL A 39 -1.07 -10.17 8.40
C VAL A 39 -1.84 -9.07 7.65
N PRO A 40 -1.84 -7.83 8.14
CA PRO A 40 -2.33 -6.69 7.38
C PRO A 40 -1.48 -6.48 6.11
N ALA A 41 -2.13 -6.27 4.95
CA ALA A 41 -1.48 -6.00 3.67
C ALA A 41 -2.06 -4.71 3.06
N THR A 42 -1.32 -3.61 3.11
CA THR A 42 -1.85 -2.28 2.85
C THR A 42 -0.92 -1.38 2.03
N GLY A 43 -1.48 -0.39 1.33
CA GLY A 43 -0.72 0.71 0.74
C GLY A 43 -0.18 1.72 1.77
N ARG A 44 -0.58 1.61 3.04
CA ARG A 44 -0.09 2.45 4.14
C ARG A 44 1.29 1.98 4.61
N THR A 45 2.05 2.87 5.25
CA THR A 45 3.22 2.48 6.04
C THR A 45 2.77 1.91 7.38
N PHE A 46 3.63 1.17 8.08
CA PHE A 46 3.29 0.60 9.40
C PHE A 46 2.86 1.67 10.41
N GLU A 47 3.59 2.79 10.49
CA GLU A 47 3.24 3.90 11.39
C GLU A 47 1.85 4.51 11.11
N LYS A 48 1.37 4.41 9.86
CA LYS A 48 0.08 4.98 9.42
C LYS A 48 -1.08 4.00 9.44
N MET A 49 -0.84 2.77 9.83
CA MET A 49 -1.95 1.86 10.11
C MET A 49 -2.74 2.38 11.31
N PRO A 50 -4.09 2.26 11.29
CA PRO A 50 -4.91 2.58 12.46
C PRO A 50 -4.46 1.80 13.68
N SER A 51 -4.47 2.44 14.85
CA SER A 51 -4.07 1.81 16.13
C SER A 51 -4.88 0.54 16.43
N CYS A 52 -6.16 0.51 16.05
CA CYS A 52 -7.02 -0.67 16.23
C CYS A 52 -6.51 -1.93 15.48
N ILE A 53 -5.65 -1.78 14.49
CA ILE A 53 -4.97 -2.88 13.79
C ILE A 53 -3.54 -3.03 14.31
N ARG A 54 -2.77 -1.94 14.34
CA ARG A 54 -1.36 -1.97 14.73
C ARG A 54 -1.14 -2.51 16.15
N GLU A 55 -2.08 -2.20 17.05
CA GLU A 55 -2.05 -2.58 18.46
C GLU A 55 -2.92 -3.82 18.75
N LEU A 56 -3.48 -4.47 17.72
CA LEU A 56 -4.26 -5.70 17.90
C LEU A 56 -3.33 -6.81 18.40
N PRO A 57 -3.62 -7.40 19.57
CA PRO A 57 -2.77 -8.45 20.12
C PRO A 57 -2.63 -9.63 19.14
N GLY A 58 -1.40 -10.03 18.86
CA GLY A 58 -1.10 -11.16 17.98
C GLY A 58 -0.67 -10.79 16.56
N ILE A 59 -0.76 -9.53 16.13
CA ILE A 59 -0.14 -9.07 14.87
C ILE A 59 1.38 -9.12 15.03
N GLN A 60 2.03 -9.95 14.21
CA GLN A 60 3.48 -10.14 14.23
C GLN A 60 4.17 -9.55 13.00
N TYR A 61 3.50 -9.55 11.87
CA TYR A 61 4.01 -9.06 10.59
C TYR A 61 3.00 -8.15 9.91
N ALA A 62 3.49 -7.27 9.04
CA ALA A 62 2.67 -6.41 8.21
C ALA A 62 3.31 -6.20 6.84
N ILE A 63 2.52 -6.28 5.77
CA ILE A 63 2.91 -5.93 4.40
C ILE A 63 2.50 -4.49 4.17
N CYS A 64 3.48 -3.61 3.98
CA CYS A 64 3.34 -2.16 3.94
C CYS A 64 3.65 -1.60 2.56
N SER A 65 3.19 -0.38 2.30
CA SER A 65 3.49 0.39 1.09
C SER A 65 3.29 -0.41 -0.20
N ASN A 66 2.18 -1.18 -0.29
CA ASN A 66 1.84 -2.11 -1.39
C ASN A 66 2.87 -3.25 -1.59
N GLY A 67 3.54 -3.71 -0.55
CA GLY A 67 4.52 -4.79 -0.64
C GLY A 67 5.97 -4.31 -0.68
N ALA A 68 6.21 -2.99 -0.76
CA ALA A 68 7.57 -2.44 -0.76
C ALA A 68 8.34 -2.72 0.54
N ALA A 69 7.64 -3.03 1.62
CA ALA A 69 8.24 -3.44 2.88
C ALA A 69 7.39 -4.50 3.57
N VAL A 70 8.04 -5.52 4.11
CA VAL A 70 7.46 -6.47 5.06
C VAL A 70 8.08 -6.22 6.43
N TYR A 71 7.25 -5.81 7.36
CA TYR A 71 7.67 -5.37 8.68
C TYR A 71 7.45 -6.46 9.73
N ASP A 72 8.49 -6.77 10.50
CA ASP A 72 8.42 -7.61 11.70
C ASP A 72 8.18 -6.70 12.91
N VAL A 73 6.98 -6.79 13.48
CA VAL A 73 6.52 -5.93 14.58
C VAL A 73 7.32 -6.16 15.85
N ARG A 74 7.71 -7.41 16.11
CA ARG A 74 8.46 -7.77 17.32
C ARG A 74 9.93 -7.36 17.23
N ALA A 75 10.53 -7.54 16.06
CA ALA A 75 11.93 -7.19 15.81
C ALA A 75 12.11 -5.68 15.51
N ASP A 76 11.01 -4.94 15.31
CA ASP A 76 10.98 -3.51 14.97
C ASP A 76 11.84 -3.19 13.74
N ARG A 77 11.68 -3.99 12.67
CA ARG A 77 12.46 -3.84 11.43
C ARG A 77 11.77 -4.44 10.22
N ASN A 78 12.17 -3.99 9.04
CA ASN A 78 11.81 -4.68 7.80
C ASN A 78 12.62 -5.98 7.66
N ILE A 79 11.94 -7.06 7.27
CA ILE A 79 12.54 -8.35 6.91
C ILE A 79 12.64 -8.53 5.39
N TYR A 80 11.92 -7.70 4.64
CA TYR A 80 11.98 -7.61 3.19
C TYR A 80 11.75 -6.16 2.75
N GLU A 81 12.46 -5.74 1.71
CA GLU A 81 12.30 -4.43 1.07
C GLU A 81 12.47 -4.55 -0.45
N ASN A 82 11.54 -3.94 -1.20
CA ASN A 82 11.64 -3.73 -2.64
C ASN A 82 11.50 -2.23 -2.91
N LEU A 83 12.63 -1.53 -2.92
CA LEU A 83 12.70 -0.08 -2.92
C LEU A 83 13.02 0.46 -4.31
N MET A 84 12.36 1.54 -4.69
CA MET A 84 12.63 2.27 -5.93
C MET A 84 13.93 3.07 -5.82
N PRO A 85 14.89 2.92 -6.75
CA PRO A 85 16.14 3.68 -6.71
C PRO A 85 15.92 5.16 -7.03
N TYR A 86 16.87 6.00 -6.59
CA TYR A 86 16.79 7.46 -6.74
C TYR A 86 16.51 7.93 -8.17
N GLU A 87 17.17 7.34 -9.16
CA GLU A 87 17.03 7.71 -10.56
C GLU A 87 15.58 7.56 -11.03
N THR A 88 14.95 6.44 -10.70
CA THR A 88 13.53 6.17 -11.00
C THR A 88 12.61 7.13 -10.23
N VAL A 89 12.90 7.40 -8.96
CA VAL A 89 12.13 8.39 -8.17
C VAL A 89 12.23 9.77 -8.79
N ALA A 90 13.43 10.21 -9.19
CA ALA A 90 13.64 11.51 -9.82
C ALA A 90 12.90 11.63 -11.17
N GLU A 91 12.81 10.54 -11.92
CA GLU A 91 12.00 10.45 -13.15
C GLU A 91 10.50 10.57 -12.84
N MET A 92 9.99 9.81 -11.87
CA MET A 92 8.57 9.85 -11.48
C MET A 92 8.16 11.21 -10.92
N LEU A 93 9.03 11.87 -10.17
CA LEU A 93 8.76 13.23 -9.69
C LEU A 93 8.73 14.25 -10.83
N ARG A 94 9.62 14.11 -11.83
CA ARG A 94 9.60 14.96 -13.04
C ARG A 94 8.33 14.72 -13.84
N PHE A 95 7.94 13.46 -14.06
CA PHE A 95 6.70 13.10 -14.70
C PHE A 95 5.48 13.71 -13.98
N GLY A 96 5.45 13.64 -12.65
CA GLY A 96 4.40 14.29 -11.85
C GLY A 96 4.38 15.82 -12.00
N ASP A 97 5.54 16.47 -12.20
CA ASP A 97 5.62 17.91 -12.42
C ASP A 97 5.00 18.34 -13.76
N GLU A 98 5.16 17.53 -14.83
CA GLU A 98 4.55 17.78 -16.14
C GLU A 98 3.02 17.86 -16.05
N TYR A 99 2.41 17.05 -15.20
CA TYR A 99 0.96 17.01 -14.94
C TYR A 99 0.53 17.84 -13.73
N LYS A 100 1.44 18.65 -13.16
CA LYS A 100 1.17 19.50 -11.99
C LYS A 100 0.58 18.72 -10.81
N CYS A 101 1.05 17.50 -10.60
CA CYS A 101 0.59 16.65 -9.50
C CYS A 101 1.00 17.21 -8.13
N PHE A 102 0.25 16.81 -7.10
CA PHE A 102 0.75 16.82 -5.73
C PHE A 102 1.50 15.51 -5.51
N PRO A 103 2.84 15.52 -5.38
CA PRO A 103 3.63 14.34 -5.18
C PRO A 103 3.84 14.05 -3.70
N GLU A 104 3.83 12.78 -3.36
CA GLU A 104 4.27 12.26 -2.06
C GLU A 104 5.35 11.20 -2.28
N VAL A 105 6.33 11.15 -1.39
CA VAL A 105 7.36 10.11 -1.36
C VAL A 105 7.29 9.39 -0.02
N TYR A 106 7.31 8.07 -0.07
CA TYR A 106 7.28 7.20 1.11
C TYR A 106 8.67 6.62 1.34
N LEU A 107 9.27 6.97 2.47
CA LEU A 107 10.65 6.62 2.81
C LEU A 107 10.77 6.34 4.29
N LYS A 108 11.31 5.16 4.63
CA LYS A 108 11.50 4.69 6.02
C LYS A 108 10.22 4.79 6.84
N GLY A 109 9.11 4.29 6.29
CA GLY A 109 7.82 4.26 6.96
C GLY A 109 7.10 5.60 7.06
N ARG A 110 7.64 6.68 6.51
CA ARG A 110 7.07 8.04 6.57
C ARG A 110 6.75 8.58 5.18
N SER A 111 5.78 9.48 5.10
CA SER A 111 5.44 10.14 3.84
C SER A 111 5.81 11.63 3.88
N TYR A 112 6.41 12.06 2.78
CA TYR A 112 6.94 13.40 2.59
C TYR A 112 6.25 14.07 1.41
N CYS A 113 6.04 15.39 1.49
CA CYS A 113 5.51 16.19 0.39
C CYS A 113 6.32 17.49 0.24
N ARG A 114 6.10 18.23 -0.86
CA ARG A 114 6.73 19.53 -1.02
C ARG A 114 6.08 20.56 -0.09
N LEU A 115 6.89 21.29 0.65
CA LEU A 115 6.43 22.38 1.51
C LEU A 115 5.59 23.40 0.73
N SER A 116 6.04 23.81 -0.45
CA SER A 116 5.34 24.77 -1.32
C SER A 116 3.97 24.32 -1.83
N GLN A 117 3.64 23.03 -1.75
CA GLN A 117 2.36 22.47 -2.20
C GLN A 117 1.43 22.10 -1.05
N LEU A 118 1.93 22.01 0.18
CA LEU A 118 1.13 21.59 1.33
C LEU A 118 -0.07 22.51 1.59
N ASP A 119 0.08 23.82 1.38
CA ASP A 119 -1.03 24.78 1.51
C ASP A 119 -1.98 24.76 0.32
N LEU A 120 -1.53 24.24 -0.82
CA LEU A 120 -2.32 24.13 -2.04
C LEU A 120 -3.11 22.82 -2.14
N VAL A 121 -3.10 21.98 -1.12
CA VAL A 121 -3.77 20.68 -1.11
C VAL A 121 -5.27 20.75 -1.47
N MET A 122 -5.92 21.86 -1.14
CA MET A 122 -7.32 22.14 -1.49
C MET A 122 -7.56 22.34 -2.99
N GLU A 123 -6.53 22.60 -3.78
CA GLU A 123 -6.63 22.76 -5.23
C GLU A 123 -6.65 21.42 -5.99
N TYR A 124 -6.47 20.32 -5.27
CA TYR A 124 -6.46 18.96 -5.82
C TYR A 124 -7.78 18.27 -5.52
N PRO A 125 -8.69 18.10 -6.51
CA PRO A 125 -10.10 17.73 -6.28
C PRO A 125 -10.33 16.41 -5.54
N ARG A 126 -9.35 15.49 -5.63
CA ARG A 126 -9.39 14.19 -4.94
C ARG A 126 -8.75 14.23 -3.56
N LEU A 127 -7.87 15.20 -3.33
CA LEU A 127 -7.10 15.33 -2.09
C LEU A 127 -7.77 16.30 -1.12
N SER A 128 -8.62 17.21 -1.61
CA SER A 128 -9.32 18.22 -0.82
C SER A 128 -10.14 17.63 0.31
N ASP A 129 -10.83 16.51 0.06
CA ASP A 129 -11.64 15.83 1.08
C ASP A 129 -10.81 15.27 2.24
N TYR A 130 -9.51 15.07 2.01
CA TYR A 130 -8.52 14.55 2.97
C TYR A 130 -7.48 15.61 3.39
N ALA A 131 -7.70 16.88 3.06
CA ALA A 131 -6.71 17.94 3.26
C ALA A 131 -6.21 18.06 4.72
N ALA A 132 -7.11 17.96 5.69
CA ALA A 132 -6.73 17.98 7.11
C ALA A 132 -5.83 16.80 7.48
N HIS A 133 -6.14 15.60 6.99
CA HIS A 133 -5.33 14.40 7.19
C HIS A 133 -3.96 14.53 6.50
N VAL A 134 -3.92 15.04 5.27
CA VAL A 134 -2.66 15.28 4.56
C VAL A 134 -1.77 16.24 5.34
N LYS A 135 -2.32 17.39 5.74
CA LYS A 135 -1.58 18.42 6.51
C LYS A 135 -1.05 17.91 7.85
N SER A 136 -1.76 17.00 8.52
CA SER A 136 -1.38 16.45 9.81
C SER A 136 -0.40 15.28 9.74
N THR A 137 -0.29 14.61 8.58
CA THR A 137 0.44 13.34 8.47
C THR A 137 1.62 13.38 7.50
N ARG A 138 1.71 14.39 6.61
CA ARG A 138 2.85 14.52 5.68
C ARG A 138 3.91 15.41 6.26
N LEU A 139 5.16 14.99 6.10
CA LEU A 139 6.32 15.76 6.50
C LEU A 139 6.75 16.64 5.33
N PRO A 140 6.69 17.98 5.48
CA PRO A 140 7.06 18.88 4.39
C PRO A 140 8.58 18.98 4.24
N VAL A 141 9.04 18.96 2.98
CA VAL A 141 10.44 19.22 2.61
C VAL A 141 10.50 20.23 1.46
N GLU A 142 11.56 20.99 1.36
CA GLU A 142 11.74 22.02 0.31
C GLU A 142 11.80 21.36 -1.08
N SER A 143 12.53 20.26 -1.23
CA SER A 143 12.68 19.53 -2.48
C SER A 143 12.67 18.03 -2.23
N LEU A 144 11.66 17.32 -2.72
CA LEU A 144 11.59 15.86 -2.63
C LEU A 144 12.78 15.19 -3.34
N ARG A 145 13.19 15.72 -4.49
CA ARG A 145 14.35 15.16 -5.25
C ARG A 145 15.64 15.27 -4.45
N ARG A 146 15.91 16.44 -3.86
CA ARG A 146 17.11 16.65 -3.04
C ARG A 146 17.04 15.81 -1.78
N PHE A 147 15.88 15.75 -1.13
CA PHE A 147 15.63 14.96 0.08
C PHE A 147 15.93 13.46 -0.15
N VAL A 148 15.42 12.87 -1.24
CA VAL A 148 15.67 11.45 -1.57
C VAL A 148 17.14 11.21 -1.90
N LEU A 149 17.78 12.12 -2.65
CA LEU A 149 19.21 12.03 -2.94
C LEU A 149 20.06 12.03 -1.66
N ASP A 150 19.78 12.96 -0.75
CA ASP A 150 20.53 13.10 0.50
C ASP A 150 20.27 11.94 1.47
N ALA A 151 19.12 11.26 1.36
CA ALA A 151 18.80 10.07 2.15
C ALA A 151 19.69 8.87 1.80
N GLY A 152 20.25 8.82 0.59
CA GLY A 152 21.18 7.78 0.15
C GLY A 152 20.61 6.36 0.11
N CYS A 153 19.27 6.22 0.08
CA CYS A 153 18.58 4.93 0.01
C CYS A 153 17.39 5.02 -0.93
N GLY A 154 16.86 3.86 -1.36
CA GLY A 154 15.65 3.79 -2.16
C GLY A 154 14.41 4.22 -1.38
N VAL A 155 13.30 4.42 -2.09
CA VAL A 155 12.00 4.77 -1.50
C VAL A 155 10.99 3.65 -1.70
N GLU A 156 10.06 3.53 -0.77
CA GLU A 156 9.02 2.52 -0.81
C GLU A 156 8.00 2.79 -1.93
N LYS A 157 7.62 4.06 -2.10
CA LYS A 157 6.56 4.45 -3.02
C LYS A 157 6.62 5.94 -3.36
N VAL A 158 6.27 6.27 -4.60
CA VAL A 158 5.86 7.62 -5.02
C VAL A 158 4.36 7.60 -5.24
N ASN A 159 3.66 8.61 -4.73
CA ASN A 159 2.23 8.78 -4.95
C ASN A 159 1.98 10.12 -5.64
N LEU A 160 1.27 10.09 -6.77
CA LEU A 160 0.97 11.26 -7.58
C LEU A 160 -0.54 11.51 -7.57
N TRP A 161 -0.93 12.72 -7.17
CA TRP A 161 -2.31 13.19 -7.23
C TRP A 161 -2.45 14.21 -8.35
N PRO A 162 -3.04 13.84 -9.49
CA PRO A 162 -3.23 14.77 -10.61
C PRO A 162 -4.08 15.98 -10.19
N LYS A 163 -3.70 17.17 -10.65
CA LYS A 163 -4.49 18.38 -10.42
C LYS A 163 -5.81 18.34 -11.20
N ARG A 164 -5.83 17.73 -12.39
CA ARG A 164 -7.00 17.58 -13.24
C ARG A 164 -7.39 16.11 -13.37
N ARG A 165 -8.67 15.82 -13.25
CA ARG A 165 -9.18 14.43 -13.33
C ARG A 165 -8.94 13.78 -14.69
N GLU A 166 -8.99 14.56 -15.76
CA GLU A 166 -8.73 14.11 -17.13
C GLU A 166 -7.30 13.68 -17.38
N ASP A 167 -6.35 14.11 -16.56
CA ASP A 167 -4.94 13.70 -16.69
C ASP A 167 -4.72 12.27 -16.21
N PHE A 168 -5.54 11.77 -15.28
CA PHE A 168 -5.37 10.43 -14.69
C PHE A 168 -5.27 9.30 -15.74
N PRO A 169 -6.22 9.13 -16.69
CA PRO A 169 -6.15 8.03 -17.65
C PRO A 169 -4.94 8.16 -18.61
N VAL A 170 -4.53 9.37 -18.94
CA VAL A 170 -3.35 9.62 -19.79
C VAL A 170 -2.06 9.24 -19.06
N MET A 171 -1.90 9.70 -17.83
CA MET A 171 -0.76 9.35 -16.96
C MET A 171 -0.70 7.85 -16.71
N TRP A 172 -1.84 7.24 -16.42
CA TRP A 172 -1.95 5.80 -16.20
C TRP A 172 -1.46 5.01 -17.41
N GLY A 173 -1.94 5.36 -18.62
CA GLY A 173 -1.52 4.70 -19.86
C GLY A 173 -0.01 4.80 -20.12
N GLN A 174 0.58 5.99 -19.91
CA GLN A 174 2.01 6.19 -20.08
C GLN A 174 2.85 5.40 -19.06
N LEU A 175 2.41 5.36 -17.81
CA LEU A 175 3.13 4.64 -16.75
C LEU A 175 3.00 3.12 -16.87
N LEU A 176 1.94 2.60 -17.47
CA LEU A 176 1.80 1.17 -17.78
C LEU A 176 2.88 0.67 -18.76
N GLU A 177 3.38 1.54 -19.63
CA GLU A 177 4.46 1.23 -20.58
C GLU A 177 5.86 1.28 -19.95
N ASN A 178 5.98 1.90 -18.78
CA ASN A 178 7.25 2.03 -18.07
C ASN A 178 7.59 0.77 -17.27
N GLN A 179 8.52 -0.02 -17.79
CA GLN A 179 8.93 -1.29 -17.18
C GLN A 179 9.81 -1.14 -15.92
N ALA A 180 10.19 0.07 -15.54
CA ALA A 180 10.96 0.30 -14.31
C ALA A 180 10.10 0.37 -13.05
N VAL A 181 8.76 0.42 -13.21
CA VAL A 181 7.83 0.63 -12.09
C VAL A 181 6.63 -0.31 -12.16
N SER A 182 6.00 -0.50 -11.03
CA SER A 182 4.67 -1.09 -10.88
C SER A 182 3.70 0.00 -10.42
N ILE A 183 2.52 0.09 -11.05
CA ILE A 183 1.53 1.11 -10.70
C ILE A 183 0.25 0.49 -10.18
N THR A 184 -0.36 1.18 -9.23
CA THR A 184 -1.69 0.84 -8.71
C THR A 184 -2.43 2.13 -8.28
N SER A 185 -3.67 1.97 -7.84
CA SER A 185 -4.46 3.04 -7.26
C SER A 185 -5.28 2.50 -6.10
N SER A 186 -5.43 3.28 -5.05
CA SER A 186 -6.30 2.97 -3.92
C SER A 186 -7.76 3.44 -4.13
N GLY A 187 -8.16 3.68 -5.37
CA GLY A 187 -9.54 4.06 -5.73
C GLY A 187 -9.87 5.56 -5.59
N PHE A 188 -8.95 6.37 -5.09
CA PHE A 188 -9.17 7.79 -4.86
C PHE A 188 -8.72 8.70 -6.01
N GLY A 189 -8.30 8.13 -7.16
CA GLY A 189 -7.82 8.90 -8.32
C GLY A 189 -6.39 9.42 -8.16
N ASN A 190 -5.58 8.73 -7.36
CA ASN A 190 -4.14 8.85 -7.25
C ASN A 190 -3.46 7.75 -8.08
N ILE A 191 -2.20 7.93 -8.41
CA ILE A 191 -1.34 6.89 -8.98
C ILE A 191 -0.25 6.58 -7.97
N GLU A 192 -0.27 5.36 -7.47
CA GLU A 192 0.74 4.82 -6.57
C GLU A 192 1.78 4.08 -7.40
N ILE A 193 3.02 4.46 -7.29
CA ILE A 193 4.14 3.98 -8.08
C ILE A 193 5.14 3.32 -7.14
N ASN A 194 5.36 2.03 -7.32
CA ASN A 194 6.33 1.23 -6.59
C ASN A 194 7.46 0.78 -7.54
N ALA A 195 8.50 0.18 -7.01
CA ALA A 195 9.55 -0.46 -7.82
C ALA A 195 8.95 -1.55 -8.71
N HIS A 196 9.61 -1.88 -9.81
CA HIS A 196 9.18 -2.95 -10.71
C HIS A 196 8.97 -4.27 -9.94
N GLY A 197 7.86 -4.94 -10.22
CA GLY A 197 7.48 -6.21 -9.58
C GLY A 197 7.00 -6.08 -8.11
N CYS A 198 7.07 -4.88 -7.54
CA CYS A 198 6.60 -4.65 -6.17
C CYS A 198 5.08 -4.50 -6.14
N ASP A 199 4.42 -5.40 -5.45
CA ASP A 199 2.99 -5.39 -5.15
C ASP A 199 2.69 -6.18 -3.86
N LYS A 200 1.43 -6.21 -3.41
CA LYS A 200 1.05 -6.95 -2.18
C LYS A 200 1.30 -8.45 -2.29
N GLY A 201 1.27 -9.01 -3.49
CA GLY A 201 1.58 -10.42 -3.75
C GLY A 201 3.07 -10.71 -3.58
N ASP A 202 3.93 -9.80 -4.08
CA ASP A 202 5.38 -9.85 -3.90
C ASP A 202 5.76 -9.83 -2.41
N GLY A 203 5.22 -8.87 -1.65
CA GLY A 203 5.43 -8.83 -0.19
C GLY A 203 4.94 -10.09 0.52
N LEU A 204 3.79 -10.65 0.10
CA LEU A 204 3.23 -11.87 0.68
C LEU A 204 4.08 -13.11 0.34
N LEU A 205 4.59 -13.20 -0.89
CA LEU A 205 5.51 -14.26 -1.31
C LEU A 205 6.75 -14.28 -0.40
N HIS A 206 7.44 -13.15 -0.25
CA HIS A 206 8.66 -13.07 0.54
C HIS A 206 8.42 -13.30 2.04
N LEU A 207 7.26 -12.90 2.57
CA LEU A 207 6.87 -13.26 3.94
C LEU A 207 6.66 -14.76 4.08
N CYS A 208 6.00 -15.40 3.13
CA CYS A 208 5.78 -16.85 3.13
C CYS A 208 7.09 -17.62 3.03
N GLU A 209 8.03 -17.18 2.20
CA GLU A 209 9.37 -17.74 2.10
C GLU A 209 10.14 -17.63 3.43
N TYR A 210 10.12 -16.44 4.05
CA TYR A 210 10.76 -16.19 5.34
C TYR A 210 10.22 -17.10 6.44
N LEU A 211 8.89 -17.34 6.44
CA LEU A 211 8.20 -18.17 7.43
C LEU A 211 8.14 -19.67 7.05
N THR A 212 8.59 -20.04 5.86
CA THR A 212 8.48 -21.40 5.31
C THR A 212 7.02 -21.88 5.27
N ILE A 213 6.10 -20.99 4.88
CA ILE A 213 4.68 -21.27 4.71
C ILE A 213 4.37 -21.48 3.22
N SER A 214 3.79 -22.64 2.87
CA SER A 214 3.36 -22.91 1.49
C SER A 214 2.13 -22.08 1.13
N ARG A 215 2.06 -21.59 -0.12
CA ARG A 215 0.95 -20.77 -0.62
C ARG A 215 -0.43 -21.41 -0.44
N GLU A 216 -0.51 -22.73 -0.48
CA GLU A 216 -1.75 -23.51 -0.28
C GLU A 216 -2.31 -23.37 1.15
N ASN A 217 -1.47 -22.92 2.10
CA ASN A 217 -1.83 -22.66 3.48
C ASN A 217 -2.09 -21.16 3.75
N VAL A 218 -2.17 -20.35 2.69
CA VAL A 218 -2.42 -18.91 2.76
C VAL A 218 -3.82 -18.60 2.29
N MET A 219 -4.52 -17.78 3.06
CA MET A 219 -5.76 -17.12 2.64
C MET A 219 -5.50 -15.62 2.47
N ALA A 220 -6.10 -15.00 1.45
CA ALA A 220 -6.06 -13.55 1.26
C ALA A 220 -7.47 -12.98 1.06
N ALA A 221 -7.69 -11.76 1.58
CA ALA A 221 -8.93 -11.02 1.34
C ALA A 221 -8.63 -9.55 0.97
N GLY A 222 -9.38 -9.02 0.00
CA GLY A 222 -9.21 -7.67 -0.51
C GLY A 222 -10.37 -7.19 -1.38
N ASP A 223 -10.39 -5.88 -1.70
CA ASP A 223 -11.49 -5.23 -2.43
C ASP A 223 -11.04 -4.35 -3.60
N ASN A 224 -9.74 -4.16 -3.80
CA ASN A 224 -9.24 -3.19 -4.76
C ASN A 224 -8.20 -3.78 -5.73
N LEU A 225 -7.79 -2.99 -6.74
CA LEU A 225 -6.81 -3.39 -7.77
C LEU A 225 -5.47 -3.82 -7.17
N ASN A 226 -4.98 -3.13 -6.15
CA ASN A 226 -3.72 -3.45 -5.47
C ASN A 226 -3.75 -4.77 -4.69
N ASP A 227 -4.94 -5.36 -4.47
CA ASP A 227 -5.10 -6.65 -3.82
C ASP A 227 -5.01 -7.82 -4.81
N GLY A 228 -5.26 -7.56 -6.09
CA GLY A 228 -5.26 -8.59 -7.13
C GLY A 228 -4.05 -9.53 -7.09
N PRO A 229 -2.82 -9.03 -6.96
CA PRO A 229 -1.63 -9.89 -6.86
C PRO A 229 -1.65 -10.82 -5.64
N MET A 230 -2.00 -10.35 -4.45
CA MET A 230 -2.04 -11.22 -3.27
C MET A 230 -3.19 -12.22 -3.32
N LEU A 231 -4.34 -11.83 -3.91
CA LEU A 231 -5.47 -12.75 -4.13
C LEU A 231 -5.11 -13.86 -5.10
N ARG A 232 -4.31 -13.57 -6.15
CA ARG A 232 -3.82 -14.58 -7.09
C ARG A 232 -2.75 -15.50 -6.49
N PHE A 233 -1.94 -14.96 -5.58
CA PHE A 233 -0.89 -15.73 -4.91
C PHE A 233 -1.46 -16.76 -3.93
N ALA A 234 -2.42 -16.38 -3.09
CA ALA A 234 -2.96 -17.21 -2.03
C ALA A 234 -3.62 -18.51 -2.55
N GLY A 235 -3.56 -19.57 -1.74
CA GLY A 235 -4.27 -20.81 -2.01
C GLY A 235 -5.78 -20.66 -1.90
N GLU A 236 -6.24 -19.79 -0.97
CA GLU A 236 -7.63 -19.38 -0.84
C GLU A 236 -7.75 -17.87 -0.93
N SER A 237 -8.75 -17.36 -1.66
CA SER A 237 -8.97 -15.93 -1.85
C SER A 237 -10.41 -15.54 -1.62
N VAL A 238 -10.59 -14.38 -1.00
CA VAL A 238 -11.89 -13.76 -0.80
C VAL A 238 -11.86 -12.35 -1.41
N ALA A 239 -12.60 -12.17 -2.50
CA ALA A 239 -12.87 -10.85 -3.05
C ALA A 239 -14.11 -10.28 -2.38
N MET A 240 -14.02 -9.05 -1.86
CA MET A 240 -15.16 -8.38 -1.28
C MET A 240 -16.18 -8.03 -2.37
N GLY A 241 -17.48 -8.01 -2.02
CA GLY A 241 -18.56 -7.77 -2.98
C GLY A 241 -18.56 -6.37 -3.63
N CYS A 242 -17.71 -5.46 -3.17
CA CYS A 242 -17.45 -4.14 -3.75
C CYS A 242 -16.28 -4.13 -4.73
N LEU A 243 -15.62 -5.27 -4.98
CA LEU A 243 -14.49 -5.36 -5.91
C LEU A 243 -14.91 -4.87 -7.30
N LEU A 244 -14.26 -3.82 -7.79
CA LEU A 244 -14.58 -3.15 -9.06
C LEU A 244 -14.21 -4.00 -10.30
N TYR A 245 -13.50 -5.11 -10.12
CA TYR A 245 -13.10 -6.03 -11.17
C TYR A 245 -13.40 -7.47 -10.75
N THR A 246 -14.14 -8.17 -11.58
CA THR A 246 -14.35 -9.61 -11.46
C THR A 246 -13.01 -10.32 -11.65
N SER A 247 -12.31 -10.60 -10.57
CA SER A 247 -11.26 -11.61 -10.60
C SER A 247 -11.97 -12.97 -10.78
N PRO A 248 -11.59 -13.81 -11.78
CA PRO A 248 -12.14 -15.15 -11.86
C PRO A 248 -11.81 -15.88 -10.56
N SER A 249 -12.85 -16.25 -9.81
CA SER A 249 -12.70 -17.07 -8.62
C SER A 249 -11.99 -18.38 -9.01
N PRO A 250 -11.05 -18.89 -8.19
CA PRO A 250 -10.49 -20.22 -8.40
C PRO A 250 -11.56 -21.34 -8.48
N ARG A 251 -12.79 -21.05 -8.04
CA ARG A 251 -13.95 -21.96 -8.13
C ARG A 251 -14.68 -21.90 -9.48
N ASP A 252 -14.33 -20.96 -10.36
CA ASP A 252 -14.95 -20.81 -11.69
C ASP A 252 -14.16 -21.56 -12.78
N ARG A 253 -13.32 -22.53 -12.38
CA ARG A 253 -12.59 -23.45 -13.26
C ARG A 253 -13.05 -24.87 -13.07
#